data_13b29e495736bacb4c68b0890ee10e64
#
_entry.id   13b29e495736bacb4c68b0890ee10e64
#
_cell.length_a   1.000
_cell.length_b   1.000
_cell.length_c   1.000
_cell.angle_alpha   90.00
_cell.angle_beta   90.00
_cell.angle_gamma   90.00
#
_symmetry.space_group_name_H-M   'P 1'
#
loop_
_entity.id
_entity.type
_entity.pdbx_description
1 polymer ?
#
loop_
_entity_poly.entity_id
_entity_poly.type
_entity_poly.pdbx_seq_one_letter_code
_entity_poly.pdbx_strand_id
1 'polypeptide(L)'
;MLTALTIYAADNEIYVDQSGATANIDLEQIGSGNIIGGLNSVAGTLTALDLDGTTMTLDINQIGDTNKFLGDILGDSITGFFEFDGDSNTFTIQGDPTNTYGINSSNYNVAVTGNTNTFTLDHGTSALAATLDLDWIIQGDGNQLDFDINYDGGTSYVDVDGDSNTVNFTGSGYAGGYFYLDQAGNSRTFNITQASTQDNDWLKILSIGNSGTVCVIQNDQGTSTSC
;
A
#
# COMPACT_ATOMS: atom_id res chain seq x y z
N MET A 1 11.98 -22.99 1.50
CA MET A 1 12.78 -22.00 2.22
C MET A 1 13.66 -21.32 1.19
N LEU A 2 13.28 -20.15 0.76
CA LEU A 2 14.10 -19.34 -0.14
C LEU A 2 15.10 -18.59 0.72
N THR A 3 16.37 -18.68 0.41
CA THR A 3 17.42 -17.94 1.11
C THR A 3 17.51 -16.54 0.53
N ALA A 4 17.66 -15.55 1.39
CA ALA A 4 17.91 -14.17 1.00
C ALA A 4 19.05 -14.09 -0.03
N LEU A 5 18.80 -13.44 -1.14
CA LEU A 5 19.80 -13.16 -2.15
C LEU A 5 20.11 -11.67 -2.11
N THR A 6 21.30 -11.31 -1.66
CA THR A 6 21.77 -9.93 -1.72
C THR A 6 22.47 -9.72 -3.07
N ILE A 7 21.89 -8.86 -3.91
CA ILE A 7 22.46 -8.53 -5.21
C ILE A 7 22.93 -7.07 -5.18
N TYR A 8 24.22 -6.88 -5.43
CA TYR A 8 24.82 -5.57 -5.65
C TYR A 8 25.02 -5.35 -7.15
N ALA A 9 24.16 -4.55 -7.76
CA ALA A 9 24.32 -4.16 -9.16
C ALA A 9 23.78 -2.76 -9.40
N ALA A 10 24.29 -2.06 -10.40
CA ALA A 10 23.83 -0.73 -10.76
C ALA A 10 22.40 -0.71 -11.35
N ASP A 11 21.94 -1.88 -11.83
CA ASP A 11 20.60 -2.09 -12.37
C ASP A 11 19.99 -3.31 -11.65
N ASN A 12 19.43 -3.10 -10.49
CA ASN A 12 18.85 -4.20 -9.72
C ASN A 12 17.43 -4.48 -10.20
N GLU A 13 17.15 -5.71 -10.51
CA GLU A 13 15.84 -6.18 -10.91
C GLU A 13 15.60 -7.54 -10.26
N ILE A 14 14.50 -7.71 -9.54
CA ILE A 14 14.09 -9.00 -8.98
C ILE A 14 12.64 -9.24 -9.38
N TYR A 15 12.42 -10.36 -10.03
CA TYR A 15 11.08 -10.86 -10.32
C TYR A 15 10.88 -12.20 -9.59
N VAL A 16 9.75 -12.30 -8.91
CA VAL A 16 9.34 -13.54 -8.23
C VAL A 16 7.94 -13.90 -8.70
N ASP A 17 7.80 -15.12 -9.17
CA ASP A 17 6.53 -15.78 -9.44
C ASP A 17 6.44 -16.94 -8.44
N GLN A 18 5.52 -16.84 -7.52
CA GLN A 18 5.34 -17.79 -6.43
C GLN A 18 3.91 -18.27 -6.38
N SER A 19 3.73 -19.58 -6.54
CA SER A 19 2.45 -20.23 -6.35
C SER A 19 2.56 -21.38 -5.34
N GLY A 20 1.58 -21.49 -4.44
CA GLY A 20 1.56 -22.56 -3.46
C GLY A 20 0.95 -22.19 -2.12
N ALA A 21 0.75 -23.18 -1.25
CA ALA A 21 -0.03 -23.00 -0.01
C ALA A 21 0.64 -22.10 1.02
N THR A 22 1.97 -22.06 1.08
CA THR A 22 2.70 -21.27 2.09
C THR A 22 4.01 -20.76 1.51
N ALA A 23 4.24 -19.45 1.61
CA ALA A 23 5.48 -18.82 1.21
C ALA A 23 6.05 -17.92 2.30
N ASN A 24 7.35 -17.88 2.40
CA ASN A 24 8.11 -16.89 3.14
C ASN A 24 9.13 -16.29 2.19
N ILE A 25 8.97 -15.02 1.88
CA ILE A 25 9.74 -14.30 0.88
C ILE A 25 10.45 -13.15 1.57
N ASP A 26 11.76 -13.15 1.50
CA ASP A 26 12.63 -12.13 2.07
C ASP A 26 13.54 -11.61 0.95
N LEU A 27 13.36 -10.34 0.59
CA LEU A 27 14.06 -9.68 -0.51
C LEU A 27 14.68 -8.37 -0.01
N GLU A 28 15.98 -8.25 -0.20
CA GLU A 28 16.71 -7.02 0.10
C GLU A 28 17.42 -6.51 -1.16
N GLN A 29 17.23 -5.23 -1.45
CA GLN A 29 17.96 -4.53 -2.52
C GLN A 29 18.67 -3.30 -1.97
N ILE A 30 19.97 -3.22 -2.18
CA ILE A 30 20.82 -2.11 -1.79
C ILE A 30 21.50 -1.52 -3.02
N GLY A 31 21.31 -0.22 -3.22
CA GLY A 31 21.95 0.50 -4.32
C GLY A 31 20.95 1.30 -5.17
N SER A 32 21.44 2.06 -6.14
CA SER A 32 20.64 2.94 -6.98
C SER A 32 19.94 2.20 -8.14
N GLY A 33 18.69 2.56 -8.44
CA GLY A 33 17.91 2.04 -9.55
C GLY A 33 17.19 0.71 -9.25
N ASN A 34 16.94 0.40 -8.02
CA ASN A 34 16.38 -0.87 -7.61
C ASN A 34 14.93 -1.04 -8.09
N ILE A 35 14.60 -2.21 -8.59
CA ILE A 35 13.25 -2.58 -9.04
C ILE A 35 12.95 -3.98 -8.51
N ILE A 36 11.89 -4.13 -7.72
CA ILE A 36 11.29 -5.43 -7.41
C ILE A 36 10.00 -5.55 -8.20
N GLY A 37 9.91 -6.58 -9.00
CA GLY A 37 9.08 -6.74 -10.16
C GLY A 37 9.97 -6.68 -11.40
N GLY A 38 9.69 -7.47 -12.42
CA GLY A 38 10.52 -7.57 -13.61
C GLY A 38 10.16 -6.54 -14.67
N LEU A 39 11.13 -6.16 -15.49
CA LEU A 39 10.85 -5.47 -16.74
C LEU A 39 10.36 -6.49 -17.78
N ASN A 40 9.20 -6.25 -18.35
CA ASN A 40 8.79 -7.01 -19.52
C ASN A 40 9.76 -6.72 -20.67
N SER A 41 10.57 -7.69 -21.03
CA SER A 41 11.62 -7.57 -22.06
C SER A 41 11.08 -7.19 -23.45
N VAL A 42 9.77 -7.33 -23.68
CA VAL A 42 9.15 -7.04 -24.98
C VAL A 42 8.64 -5.61 -25.06
N ALA A 43 8.26 -5.00 -23.95
CA ALA A 43 7.61 -3.68 -23.93
C ALA A 43 8.29 -2.64 -23.02
N GLY A 44 9.31 -3.01 -22.26
CA GLY A 44 9.93 -2.13 -21.27
C GLY A 44 8.99 -1.73 -20.13
N THR A 45 7.89 -2.45 -19.97
CA THR A 45 6.92 -2.23 -18.88
C THR A 45 7.30 -3.08 -17.67
N LEU A 46 7.16 -2.49 -16.50
CA LEU A 46 7.34 -3.22 -15.25
C LEU A 46 6.26 -4.31 -15.14
N THR A 47 6.69 -5.53 -14.84
CA THR A 47 5.80 -6.66 -14.55
C THR A 47 5.75 -6.83 -13.04
N ALA A 48 4.55 -6.90 -12.48
CA ALA A 48 4.36 -7.13 -11.06
C ALA A 48 5.00 -8.45 -10.62
N LEU A 49 5.42 -8.52 -9.36
CA LEU A 49 5.58 -9.81 -8.69
C LEU A 49 4.24 -10.52 -8.72
N ASP A 50 4.24 -11.80 -9.01
CA ASP A 50 3.05 -12.64 -8.97
C ASP A 50 3.16 -13.59 -7.78
N LEU A 51 2.43 -13.26 -6.71
CA LEU A 51 2.50 -13.97 -5.44
C LEU A 51 1.14 -14.56 -5.12
N ASP A 52 0.99 -15.86 -5.32
CA ASP A 52 -0.24 -16.61 -5.06
C ASP A 52 0.00 -17.65 -3.96
N GLY A 53 -0.68 -17.51 -2.82
CA GLY A 53 -0.52 -18.43 -1.71
C GLY A 53 -1.59 -18.30 -0.64
N THR A 54 -1.92 -19.42 0.02
CA THR A 54 -2.89 -19.41 1.12
C THR A 54 -2.36 -18.64 2.33
N THR A 55 -1.07 -18.77 2.63
CA THR A 55 -0.43 -18.07 3.76
C THR A 55 0.94 -17.57 3.32
N MET A 56 1.13 -16.27 3.36
CA MET A 56 2.40 -15.68 2.94
C MET A 56 2.94 -14.70 3.97
N THR A 57 4.25 -14.71 4.14
CA THR A 57 4.99 -13.67 4.83
C THR A 57 5.97 -13.05 3.85
N LEU A 58 5.90 -11.74 3.70
CA LEU A 58 6.72 -10.96 2.81
C LEU A 58 7.57 -10.01 3.66
N ASP A 59 8.87 -10.00 3.42
CA ASP A 59 9.81 -9.04 4.01
C ASP A 59 10.60 -8.42 2.87
N ILE A 60 10.29 -7.18 2.55
CA ILE A 60 10.82 -6.48 1.38
C ILE A 60 11.52 -5.21 1.84
N ASN A 61 12.81 -5.15 1.63
CA ASN A 61 13.65 -4.04 2.02
C ASN A 61 14.37 -3.45 0.80
N GLN A 62 14.13 -2.18 0.51
CA GLN A 62 14.80 -1.45 -0.57
C GLN A 62 15.52 -0.22 0.00
N ILE A 63 16.84 -0.23 -0.13
CA ILE A 63 17.73 0.86 0.33
C ILE A 63 18.45 1.44 -0.88
N GLY A 64 18.26 2.72 -1.17
CA GLY A 64 18.94 3.39 -2.28
C GLY A 64 18.08 4.42 -3.00
N ASP A 65 18.61 5.02 -4.07
CA ASP A 65 18.11 6.28 -4.64
C ASP A 65 16.81 6.14 -5.46
N THR A 66 16.56 5.03 -6.16
CA THR A 66 15.39 4.94 -7.04
C THR A 66 14.73 3.57 -6.93
N ASN A 67 13.97 3.37 -5.91
CA ASN A 67 13.36 2.09 -5.61
C ASN A 67 11.94 2.01 -6.17
N LYS A 68 11.56 0.85 -6.66
CA LYS A 68 10.22 0.55 -7.13
C LYS A 68 9.81 -0.83 -6.65
N PHE A 69 8.61 -0.94 -6.18
CA PHE A 69 7.96 -2.21 -5.88
C PHE A 69 6.62 -2.26 -6.59
N LEU A 70 6.38 -3.34 -7.30
CA LEU A 70 5.09 -3.62 -7.91
C LEU A 70 4.73 -5.07 -7.63
N GLY A 71 3.75 -5.29 -6.75
CA GLY A 71 3.31 -6.62 -6.34
C GLY A 71 1.84 -6.87 -6.67
N ASP A 72 1.61 -7.98 -7.33
CA ASP A 72 0.31 -8.61 -7.49
C ASP A 72 0.22 -9.73 -6.45
N ILE A 73 -0.66 -9.57 -5.47
CA ILE A 73 -0.67 -10.42 -4.28
C ILE A 73 -2.03 -11.05 -4.11
N LEU A 74 -2.05 -12.37 -4.17
CA LEU A 74 -3.24 -13.19 -4.01
C LEU A 74 -3.08 -14.12 -2.82
N GLY A 75 -4.06 -14.18 -1.92
CA GLY A 75 -3.99 -15.13 -0.81
C GLY A 75 -5.03 -14.93 0.27
N ASP A 76 -5.13 -15.93 1.16
CA ASP A 76 -6.09 -15.93 2.26
C ASP A 76 -5.54 -15.29 3.55
N SER A 77 -4.22 -15.30 3.74
CA SER A 77 -3.58 -14.74 4.93
C SER A 77 -2.19 -14.22 4.57
N ILE A 78 -2.05 -12.90 4.55
CA ILE A 78 -0.82 -12.25 4.12
C ILE A 78 -0.31 -11.34 5.23
N THR A 79 0.97 -11.47 5.53
CA THR A 79 1.68 -10.53 6.40
C THR A 79 2.85 -9.95 5.61
N GLY A 80 2.80 -8.67 5.35
CA GLY A 80 3.82 -7.94 4.62
C GLY A 80 4.53 -6.92 5.51
N PHE A 81 5.86 -6.91 5.42
CA PHE A 81 6.74 -5.89 5.97
C PHE A 81 7.50 -5.27 4.81
N PHE A 82 7.35 -3.97 4.64
CA PHE A 82 7.96 -3.24 3.53
C PHE A 82 8.71 -2.04 4.08
N GLU A 83 9.99 -1.97 3.81
CA GLU A 83 10.84 -0.86 4.22
C GLU A 83 11.51 -0.23 2.99
N PHE A 84 11.33 1.08 2.84
CA PHE A 84 11.93 1.86 1.76
C PHE A 84 12.73 3.02 2.35
N ASP A 85 14.02 3.02 2.09
CA ASP A 85 14.93 4.10 2.46
C ASP A 85 15.63 4.64 1.21
N GLY A 86 15.26 5.85 0.81
CA GLY A 86 15.81 6.46 -0.40
C GLY A 86 14.96 7.60 -0.97
N ASP A 87 15.48 8.25 -2.01
CA ASP A 87 14.96 9.53 -2.50
C ASP A 87 13.69 9.43 -3.37
N SER A 88 13.47 8.35 -4.11
CA SER A 88 12.38 8.29 -5.09
C SER A 88 11.69 6.92 -5.11
N ASN A 89 11.04 6.57 -4.04
CA ASN A 89 10.40 5.26 -3.94
C ASN A 89 9.01 5.25 -4.57
N THR A 90 8.68 4.20 -5.26
CA THR A 90 7.34 3.90 -5.75
C THR A 90 6.93 2.52 -5.26
N PHE A 91 5.80 2.43 -4.62
CA PHE A 91 5.28 1.21 -4.06
C PHE A 91 3.86 1.00 -4.55
N THR A 92 3.59 -0.16 -5.12
CA THR A 92 2.26 -0.52 -5.58
C THR A 92 1.95 -1.95 -5.17
N ILE A 93 0.87 -2.13 -4.44
CA ILE A 93 0.26 -3.42 -4.16
C ILE A 93 -1.09 -3.47 -4.84
N GLN A 94 -1.30 -4.55 -5.59
CA GLN A 94 -2.60 -4.94 -6.11
C GLN A 94 -3.01 -6.26 -5.43
N GLY A 95 -3.99 -6.18 -4.56
CA GLY A 95 -4.56 -7.33 -3.88
C GLY A 95 -5.79 -7.83 -4.62
N ASP A 96 -5.74 -9.04 -5.13
CA ASP A 96 -6.78 -9.70 -5.92
C ASP A 96 -7.17 -8.98 -7.23
N PRO A 97 -6.25 -8.65 -8.13
CA PRO A 97 -6.55 -7.88 -9.35
C PRO A 97 -7.42 -8.62 -10.37
N THR A 98 -7.61 -9.92 -10.28
CA THR A 98 -8.48 -10.68 -11.19
C THR A 98 -9.07 -11.94 -10.59
N ASN A 99 -8.70 -12.33 -9.42
CA ASN A 99 -9.10 -13.61 -8.84
C ASN A 99 -10.33 -13.49 -7.93
N THR A 100 -11.23 -12.66 -8.30
CA THR A 100 -12.60 -12.60 -7.81
C THR A 100 -12.76 -12.88 -6.29
N TYR A 101 -12.34 -11.93 -5.46
CA TYR A 101 -12.82 -11.74 -4.08
C TYR A 101 -12.24 -12.61 -2.97
N GLY A 102 -10.94 -12.65 -2.81
CA GLY A 102 -10.34 -13.57 -1.88
C GLY A 102 -9.20 -13.09 -0.96
N ILE A 103 -9.04 -11.84 -0.62
CA ILE A 103 -8.05 -11.48 0.39
C ILE A 103 -8.71 -11.49 1.77
N ASN A 104 -8.59 -12.63 2.49
CA ASN A 104 -9.34 -12.86 3.72
C ASN A 104 -8.75 -12.21 4.96
N SER A 105 -7.44 -12.18 5.10
CA SER A 105 -6.77 -11.51 6.22
C SER A 105 -5.42 -11.01 5.77
N SER A 106 -5.27 -9.71 5.68
CA SER A 106 -4.02 -9.09 5.25
C SER A 106 -3.55 -8.06 6.25
N ASN A 107 -2.27 -8.09 6.54
CA ASN A 107 -1.59 -7.12 7.36
C ASN A 107 -0.40 -6.58 6.58
N TYR A 108 -0.41 -5.28 6.30
CA TYR A 108 0.68 -4.61 5.61
C TYR A 108 1.29 -3.52 6.48
N ASN A 109 2.53 -3.76 6.90
CA ASN A 109 3.34 -2.81 7.61
C ASN A 109 4.29 -2.14 6.61
N VAL A 110 4.24 -0.83 6.51
CA VAL A 110 5.07 -0.06 5.58
C VAL A 110 5.80 1.05 6.33
N ALA A 111 7.11 1.06 6.25
CA ALA A 111 7.96 2.11 6.76
C ALA A 111 8.72 2.78 5.62
N VAL A 112 8.63 4.08 5.52
CA VAL A 112 9.28 4.82 4.44
C VAL A 112 10.01 6.04 4.97
N THR A 113 11.25 6.19 4.54
CA THR A 113 12.07 7.38 4.75
C THR A 113 12.57 7.87 3.40
N GLY A 114 12.23 9.09 3.02
CA GLY A 114 12.73 9.62 1.74
C GLY A 114 11.94 10.82 1.20
N ASN A 115 12.41 11.42 0.11
CA ASN A 115 11.93 12.72 -0.33
C ASN A 115 10.74 12.71 -1.30
N THR A 116 10.63 11.70 -2.17
CA THR A 116 9.56 11.72 -3.20
C THR A 116 8.97 10.33 -3.35
N ASN A 117 8.01 10.02 -2.52
CA ASN A 117 7.45 8.68 -2.46
C ASN A 117 6.02 8.67 -3.03
N THR A 118 5.70 7.64 -3.77
CA THR A 118 4.36 7.39 -4.30
C THR A 118 3.93 5.99 -3.89
N PHE A 119 2.79 5.89 -3.24
CA PHE A 119 2.25 4.65 -2.72
C PHE A 119 0.85 4.43 -3.27
N THR A 120 0.61 3.25 -3.78
CA THR A 120 -0.70 2.81 -4.25
C THR A 120 -1.03 1.46 -3.64
N LEU A 121 -2.18 1.38 -3.03
CA LEU A 121 -2.73 0.13 -2.53
C LEU A 121 -4.15 -0.05 -3.06
N ASP A 122 -4.30 -1.00 -3.96
CA ASP A 122 -5.59 -1.52 -4.39
C ASP A 122 -5.83 -2.84 -3.68
N HIS A 123 -6.89 -2.94 -2.88
CA HIS A 123 -7.15 -4.12 -2.09
C HIS A 123 -8.60 -4.58 -2.20
N GLY A 124 -8.80 -5.75 -2.78
CA GLY A 124 -10.10 -6.36 -2.93
C GLY A 124 -11.04 -5.62 -3.88
N THR A 125 -10.59 -5.27 -5.05
CA THR A 125 -11.19 -4.32 -6.01
C THR A 125 -12.59 -4.67 -6.54
N SER A 126 -13.56 -4.92 -5.75
CA SER A 126 -15.01 -4.73 -5.91
C SER A 126 -15.92 -5.69 -5.17
N ALA A 127 -15.45 -6.47 -4.24
CA ALA A 127 -16.18 -6.98 -3.06
C ALA A 127 -15.32 -7.96 -2.26
N LEU A 128 -15.52 -8.05 -0.98
CA LEU A 128 -15.01 -9.01 -0.02
C LEU A 128 -13.48 -9.04 0.17
N ALA A 129 -12.89 -7.92 0.54
CA ALA A 129 -11.72 -8.02 1.38
C ALA A 129 -12.20 -8.25 2.81
N ALA A 130 -11.89 -9.37 3.40
CA ALA A 130 -12.18 -9.61 4.80
C ALA A 130 -11.35 -8.65 5.67
N THR A 131 -10.59 -9.05 6.60
CA THR A 131 -9.88 -8.14 7.51
C THR A 131 -8.60 -7.59 6.87
N LEU A 132 -8.50 -6.26 6.76
CA LEU A 132 -7.26 -5.59 6.35
C LEU A 132 -6.74 -4.72 7.48
N ASP A 133 -5.53 -4.99 7.93
CA ASP A 133 -4.83 -4.13 8.88
C ASP A 133 -3.64 -3.45 8.18
N LEU A 134 -3.62 -2.13 8.24
CA LEU A 134 -2.52 -1.31 7.74
C LEU A 134 -1.83 -0.62 8.90
N ASP A 135 -0.50 -0.65 8.90
CA ASP A 135 0.33 0.15 9.79
C ASP A 135 1.43 0.82 8.95
N TRP A 136 1.17 2.05 8.52
CA TRP A 136 2.01 2.76 7.58
C TRP A 136 2.61 4.00 8.23
N ILE A 137 3.92 4.07 8.23
CA ILE A 137 4.69 5.22 8.74
C ILE A 137 5.50 5.78 7.59
N ILE A 138 5.19 7.01 7.19
CA ILE A 138 5.79 7.64 6.03
C ILE A 138 6.39 8.98 6.43
N GLN A 139 7.71 9.08 6.26
CA GLN A 139 8.49 10.28 6.57
C GLN A 139 9.19 10.77 5.32
N GLY A 140 8.91 12.02 4.92
CA GLY A 140 9.57 12.59 3.75
C GLY A 140 8.81 13.77 3.12
N ASP A 141 9.44 14.45 2.17
CA ASP A 141 9.03 15.78 1.72
C ASP A 141 7.89 15.82 0.69
N GLY A 142 7.67 14.79 -0.14
CA GLY A 142 6.71 14.88 -1.23
C GLY A 142 5.81 13.65 -1.42
N ASN A 143 5.36 13.06 -0.34
CA ASN A 143 4.64 11.79 -0.39
C ASN A 143 3.24 11.92 -1.01
N GLN A 144 2.89 10.95 -1.82
CA GLN A 144 1.56 10.76 -2.35
C GLN A 144 1.10 9.34 -2.00
N LEU A 145 -0.05 9.24 -1.37
CA LEU A 145 -0.67 7.98 -0.99
C LEU A 145 -2.03 7.87 -1.66
N ASP A 146 -2.28 6.74 -2.28
CA ASP A 146 -3.51 6.44 -2.97
C ASP A 146 -4.02 5.06 -2.55
N PHE A 147 -5.14 5.03 -1.85
CA PHE A 147 -5.74 3.83 -1.30
C PHE A 147 -7.12 3.61 -1.91
N ASP A 148 -7.31 2.47 -2.56
CA ASP A 148 -8.62 1.96 -2.94
C ASP A 148 -8.86 0.62 -2.24
N ILE A 149 -9.67 0.64 -1.20
CA ILE A 149 -9.80 -0.46 -0.26
C ILE A 149 -11.25 -0.87 -0.11
N ASN A 150 -11.50 -2.15 -0.33
CA ASN A 150 -12.75 -2.77 0.09
C ASN A 150 -12.57 -3.36 1.49
N TYR A 151 -13.45 -2.99 2.41
CA TYR A 151 -13.44 -3.51 3.77
C TYR A 151 -14.56 -4.52 4.00
N ASP A 152 -14.22 -5.60 4.71
CA ASP A 152 -15.17 -6.39 5.49
C ASP A 152 -14.73 -6.47 6.97
N GLY A 153 -14.07 -5.43 7.43
CA GLY A 153 -13.46 -5.25 8.74
C GLY A 153 -11.98 -4.94 8.63
N GLY A 154 -11.40 -4.43 9.70
CA GLY A 154 -9.98 -4.13 9.77
C GLY A 154 -9.67 -2.72 10.24
N THR A 155 -8.41 -2.47 10.49
CA THR A 155 -7.91 -1.20 11.00
C THR A 155 -6.80 -0.71 10.10
N SER A 156 -6.97 0.48 9.56
CA SER A 156 -5.93 1.15 8.80
C SER A 156 -5.41 2.34 9.61
N TYR A 157 -4.16 2.24 10.02
CA TYR A 157 -3.42 3.32 10.65
C TYR A 157 -2.39 3.84 9.66
N VAL A 158 -2.45 5.12 9.36
CA VAL A 158 -1.52 5.80 8.45
C VAL A 158 -0.98 7.03 9.15
N ASP A 159 0.32 7.06 9.35
CA ASP A 159 1.06 8.19 9.90
C ASP A 159 1.93 8.81 8.80
N VAL A 160 1.70 10.08 8.53
CA VAL A 160 2.41 10.79 7.46
C VAL A 160 3.03 12.05 8.03
N ASP A 161 4.36 12.08 8.07
CA ASP A 161 5.14 13.24 8.52
C ASP A 161 5.98 13.80 7.37
N GLY A 162 5.71 15.04 6.98
CA GLY A 162 6.45 15.67 5.89
C GLY A 162 5.76 16.91 5.29
N ASP A 163 6.43 17.60 4.37
CA ASP A 163 6.06 18.95 3.95
C ASP A 163 4.95 19.05 2.90
N SER A 164 4.80 18.10 1.97
CA SER A 164 3.87 18.25 0.85
C SER A 164 3.15 16.95 0.54
N ASN A 165 2.36 16.47 1.48
CA ASN A 165 1.72 15.16 1.37
C ASN A 165 0.32 15.26 0.76
N THR A 166 -0.01 14.29 -0.06
CA THR A 166 -1.36 14.07 -0.58
C THR A 166 -1.80 12.67 -0.17
N VAL A 167 -2.96 12.57 0.46
CA VAL A 167 -3.57 11.28 0.80
C VAL A 167 -4.94 11.21 0.15
N ASN A 168 -5.08 10.27 -0.76
CA ASN A 168 -6.35 9.90 -1.35
C ASN A 168 -6.75 8.55 -0.76
N PHE A 169 -7.92 8.49 -0.20
CA PHE A 169 -8.45 7.27 0.37
C PHE A 169 -9.88 7.06 -0.12
N THR A 170 -10.09 5.92 -0.72
CA THR A 170 -11.42 5.44 -1.09
C THR A 170 -11.67 4.11 -0.39
N GLY A 171 -12.57 4.11 0.56
CA GLY A 171 -13.00 2.92 1.28
C GLY A 171 -14.41 2.53 0.86
N SER A 172 -14.61 1.27 0.51
CA SER A 172 -15.94 0.71 0.21
C SER A 172 -16.06 -0.70 0.82
N GLY A 173 -17.26 -1.11 1.22
CA GLY A 173 -17.51 -2.44 1.79
C GLY A 173 -18.69 -2.51 2.72
N TYR A 174 -18.95 -3.70 3.27
CA TYR A 174 -20.16 -4.00 4.01
C TYR A 174 -20.01 -4.00 5.55
N ALA A 175 -18.84 -4.06 6.10
CA ALA A 175 -18.65 -4.14 7.54
C ALA A 175 -17.47 -3.31 8.00
N GLY A 176 -17.71 -2.49 8.97
CA GLY A 176 -16.90 -1.62 9.77
C GLY A 176 -15.39 -1.61 9.58
N GLY A 177 -14.90 -0.91 8.58
CA GLY A 177 -13.49 -0.54 8.49
C GLY A 177 -13.17 0.68 9.34
N TYR A 178 -12.03 0.67 10.01
CA TYR A 178 -11.51 1.79 10.76
C TYR A 178 -10.33 2.39 10.01
N PHE A 179 -10.45 3.65 9.60
CA PHE A 179 -9.34 4.41 9.03
C PHE A 179 -8.91 5.53 9.97
N TYR A 180 -7.65 5.50 10.37
CA TYR A 180 -7.02 6.53 11.16
C TYR A 180 -5.87 7.15 10.39
N LEU A 181 -5.94 8.45 10.14
CA LEU A 181 -4.87 9.23 9.57
C LEU A 181 -4.31 10.18 10.64
N ASP A 182 -3.07 10.00 11.03
CA ASP A 182 -2.27 10.98 11.77
C ASP A 182 -1.33 11.67 10.82
N GLN A 183 -1.25 12.97 10.94
CA GLN A 183 -0.47 13.70 9.98
C GLN A 183 0.08 15.00 10.53
N ALA A 184 1.40 15.17 10.44
CA ALA A 184 2.13 16.36 10.82
C ALA A 184 2.93 16.97 9.66
N GLY A 185 2.84 18.30 9.42
CA GLY A 185 3.64 19.03 8.41
C GLY A 185 2.88 20.16 7.69
N ASN A 186 3.43 20.77 6.63
CA ASN A 186 3.07 22.12 6.21
C ASN A 186 2.02 22.28 5.11
N SER A 187 1.95 21.42 4.09
CA SER A 187 1.05 21.67 2.95
C SER A 187 0.45 20.36 2.47
N ARG A 188 -0.83 20.15 2.74
CA ARG A 188 -1.42 18.85 2.57
C ARG A 188 -2.80 18.87 1.98
N THR A 189 -3.07 17.83 1.23
CA THR A 189 -4.38 17.58 0.65
C THR A 189 -4.83 16.20 1.06
N PHE A 190 -6.02 16.12 1.66
CA PHE A 190 -6.67 14.84 1.93
C PHE A 190 -7.97 14.78 1.16
N ASN A 191 -8.12 13.73 0.38
CA ASN A 191 -9.36 13.39 -0.29
C ASN A 191 -9.78 12.03 0.25
N ILE A 192 -10.69 12.02 1.20
CA ILE A 192 -11.11 10.80 1.88
C ILE A 192 -12.56 10.56 1.59
N THR A 193 -12.84 9.44 0.96
CA THR A 193 -14.18 8.97 0.68
C THR A 193 -14.36 7.61 1.33
N GLN A 194 -15.29 7.52 2.25
CA GLN A 194 -15.70 6.26 2.82
C GLN A 194 -17.16 6.05 2.48
N ALA A 195 -17.43 5.12 1.59
CA ALA A 195 -18.75 4.77 1.12
C ALA A 195 -19.09 3.37 1.60
N SER A 196 -19.77 3.28 2.73
CA SER A 196 -20.32 2.02 3.19
C SER A 196 -21.85 2.04 3.12
N THR A 197 -22.41 0.89 2.91
CA THR A 197 -23.86 0.71 2.93
C THR A 197 -24.38 0.14 4.25
N GLN A 198 -23.52 -0.08 5.23
CA GLN A 198 -23.88 -0.63 6.54
C GLN A 198 -22.95 -0.21 7.69
N ASP A 199 -23.33 -0.56 8.88
CA ASP A 199 -22.96 -0.04 10.19
C ASP A 199 -21.48 -0.11 10.57
N ASN A 200 -21.00 0.90 11.29
CA ASN A 200 -19.74 1.01 12.03
C ASN A 200 -18.50 1.47 11.27
N ASP A 201 -18.65 2.32 10.29
CA ASP A 201 -17.51 2.98 9.69
C ASP A 201 -16.92 4.05 10.60
N TRP A 202 -15.67 3.93 10.89
CA TRP A 202 -14.93 4.89 11.69
C TRP A 202 -13.85 5.56 10.86
N LEU A 203 -13.94 6.87 10.84
CA LEU A 203 -12.91 7.72 10.26
C LEU A 203 -12.39 8.67 11.32
N LYS A 204 -11.09 8.65 11.55
CA LYS A 204 -10.44 9.64 12.41
C LYS A 204 -9.27 10.25 11.67
N ILE A 205 -9.27 11.57 11.61
CA ILE A 205 -8.17 12.36 11.04
C ILE A 205 -7.65 13.27 12.13
N LEU A 206 -6.38 13.15 12.44
CA LEU A 206 -5.62 14.11 13.22
C LEU A 206 -4.66 14.79 12.27
N SER A 207 -4.77 16.08 12.09
CA SER A 207 -3.87 16.83 11.22
C SER A 207 -3.33 18.04 11.97
N ILE A 208 -2.02 18.12 12.05
CA ILE A 208 -1.29 19.23 12.64
C ILE A 208 -0.46 19.88 11.55
N GLY A 209 -0.85 21.06 11.09
CA GLY A 209 -0.13 21.72 10.00
C GLY A 209 -0.61 23.13 9.72
N ASN A 210 0.20 23.88 8.95
CA ASN A 210 -0.02 25.29 8.69
C ASN A 210 -0.96 25.56 7.52
N SER A 211 -1.12 24.62 6.61
CA SER A 211 -2.03 24.74 5.47
C SER A 211 -2.42 23.35 4.98
N GLY A 212 -3.67 23.15 4.63
CA GLY A 212 -4.14 21.87 4.16
C GLY A 212 -5.59 21.97 3.67
N THR A 213 -5.91 21.19 2.67
CA THR A 213 -7.28 20.95 2.25
C THR A 213 -7.70 19.61 2.80
N VAL A 214 -8.76 19.57 3.57
CA VAL A 214 -9.33 18.33 4.07
C VAL A 214 -10.72 18.20 3.47
N CYS A 215 -10.90 17.18 2.69
CA CYS A 215 -12.20 16.80 2.18
C CYS A 215 -12.56 15.41 2.69
N VAL A 216 -13.64 15.27 3.36
CA VAL A 216 -14.15 14.02 3.90
C VAL A 216 -15.57 13.81 3.45
N ILE A 217 -15.81 12.71 2.79
CA ILE A 217 -17.15 12.25 2.45
C ILE A 217 -17.33 10.90 3.11
N GLN A 218 -18.18 10.85 4.11
CA GLN A 218 -18.67 9.62 4.69
C GLN A 218 -20.12 9.45 4.25
N ASN A 219 -20.41 8.44 3.47
CA ASN A 219 -21.65 8.38 2.72
C ASN A 219 -22.38 7.05 2.92
N ASP A 220 -23.10 6.93 4.01
CA ASP A 220 -23.98 5.78 4.21
C ASP A 220 -25.33 5.85 3.48
N GLN A 221 -25.70 6.92 2.89
CA GLN A 221 -26.87 7.09 2.01
C GLN A 221 -26.99 8.52 1.45
N GLY A 222 -25.92 9.27 1.49
CA GLY A 222 -25.91 10.63 0.96
C GLY A 222 -25.74 10.67 -0.56
N THR A 223 -26.03 11.81 -1.12
CA THR A 223 -25.92 12.05 -2.57
C THR A 223 -24.62 12.75 -2.96
N SER A 224 -23.78 13.13 -2.00
CA SER A 224 -22.52 13.79 -2.30
C SER A 224 -21.43 12.76 -2.59
N THR A 225 -20.84 12.83 -3.76
CA THR A 225 -19.78 11.92 -4.22
C THR A 225 -18.48 12.65 -4.54
N SER A 226 -18.42 13.91 -4.27
CA SER A 226 -17.22 14.73 -4.57
C SER A 226 -17.11 15.93 -3.64
N CYS A 227 -15.90 16.32 -3.35
CA CYS A 227 -15.53 17.62 -2.83
C CYS A 227 -15.43 18.67 -3.97
#